data_73e9705bdb5a0d175cb88ada15177eeb
#
_entry.id   73e9705bdb5a0d175cb88ada15177eeb
#
_cell.length_a   1.000
_cell.length_b   1.000
_cell.length_c   1.000
_cell.angle_alpha   90.00
_cell.angle_beta   90.00
_cell.angle_gamma   90.00
#
_symmetry.space_group_name_H-M   'P 1'
#
loop_
_entity.id
_entity.type
_entity.pdbx_description
1 polymer ?
#
loop_
_entity_poly.entity_id
_entity_poly.type
_entity_poly.pdbx_seq_one_letter_code
_entity_poly.pdbx_strand_id
1 'polypeptide(L)'
;TGLGAAALRDLGLQLGADVPFFIDAEPAWVEGVGEQIAPIRVQNAEFLVIVPPVHVSTAAIFSDPKLTRNQPLTKMSALSRSGNVAEMVANALNNCEAVVRSQVPEVAEVFDWLKEFGRPRMSGTGSAVFVVVDNAAVAATALERLPARWRGWHCGIRSGSRRLDDDRANLSVREVRD
;
A
#
# COMPACT_ATOMS: atom_id res chain seq x y z
N THR A 1 -14.41 22.31 10.20
CA THR A 1 -15.67 22.16 9.45
C THR A 1 -16.75 21.69 10.37
N GLY A 2 -17.18 21.49 11.31
CA GLY A 2 -18.33 21.05 12.13
C GLY A 2 -19.04 19.77 11.62
N LEU A 3 -18.50 19.09 10.60
CA LEU A 3 -19.03 17.83 10.09
C LEU A 3 -18.44 16.66 10.89
N GLY A 4 -19.31 15.73 11.29
CA GLY A 4 -18.87 14.47 11.92
C GLY A 4 -18.21 13.53 10.92
N ALA A 5 -17.39 12.58 11.41
CA ALA A 5 -16.66 11.63 10.57
C ALA A 5 -17.52 10.84 9.57
N ALA A 6 -18.76 10.48 9.97
CA ALA A 6 -19.71 9.81 9.08
C ALA A 6 -20.05 10.67 7.85
N ALA A 7 -20.42 11.93 8.06
CA ALA A 7 -20.74 12.85 6.96
C ALA A 7 -19.53 13.11 6.06
N LEU A 8 -18.32 13.14 6.63
CA LEU A 8 -17.09 13.29 5.86
C LEU A 8 -16.81 12.04 5.00
N ARG A 9 -17.07 10.84 5.52
CA ARG A 9 -16.95 9.59 4.73
C ARG A 9 -17.94 9.55 3.56
N ASP A 10 -19.19 9.93 3.79
CA ASP A 10 -20.21 9.99 2.74
C ASP A 10 -19.84 10.98 1.62
N LEU A 11 -19.30 12.13 1.97
CA LEU A 11 -18.76 13.10 1.02
C LEU A 11 -17.51 12.56 0.32
N GLY A 12 -16.62 11.92 1.08
CA GLY A 12 -15.41 11.31 0.56
C GLY A 12 -15.67 10.25 -0.50
N LEU A 13 -16.69 9.42 -0.29
CA LEU A 13 -17.08 8.38 -1.24
C LEU A 13 -17.52 8.96 -2.60
N GLN A 14 -18.09 10.16 -2.63
CA GLN A 14 -18.44 10.85 -3.87
C GLN A 14 -17.21 11.33 -4.65
N LEU A 15 -16.08 11.52 -3.98
CA LEU A 15 -14.81 11.92 -4.59
C LEU A 15 -13.99 10.72 -5.08
N GLY A 16 -14.11 9.58 -4.41
CA GLY A 16 -13.41 8.37 -4.79
C GLY A 16 -13.53 7.26 -3.74
N ALA A 17 -13.45 6.02 -4.19
CA ALA A 17 -13.63 4.83 -3.35
C ALA A 17 -12.66 4.75 -2.16
N ASP A 18 -11.42 5.24 -2.32
CA ASP A 18 -10.38 5.16 -1.28
C ASP A 18 -10.45 6.34 -0.29
N VAL A 19 -11.18 7.42 -0.59
CA VAL A 19 -11.21 8.64 0.24
C VAL A 19 -11.75 8.39 1.65
N PRO A 20 -12.82 7.60 1.86
CA PRO A 20 -13.33 7.31 3.20
C PRO A 20 -12.30 6.69 4.13
N PHE A 21 -11.43 5.80 3.62
CA PHE A 21 -10.35 5.20 4.40
C PHE A 21 -9.38 6.24 4.97
N PHE A 22 -9.03 7.27 4.19
CA PHE A 22 -8.10 8.32 4.64
C PHE A 22 -8.70 9.29 5.65
N ILE A 23 -10.02 9.32 5.81
CA ILE A 23 -10.68 10.14 6.83
C ILE A 23 -10.43 9.58 8.23
N ASP A 24 -10.50 8.26 8.38
CA ASP A 24 -10.22 7.59 9.65
C ASP A 24 -8.71 7.41 9.89
N ALA A 25 -7.94 7.24 8.83
CA ALA A 25 -6.48 7.10 8.83
C ALA A 25 -5.95 6.00 9.78
N GLU A 26 -6.74 4.96 10.01
CA GLU A 26 -6.38 3.79 10.82
C GLU A 26 -6.25 2.55 9.94
N PRO A 27 -5.40 1.57 10.32
CA PRO A 27 -5.37 0.29 9.61
C PRO A 27 -6.74 -0.36 9.60
N ALA A 28 -7.22 -0.70 8.41
CA ALA A 28 -8.56 -1.26 8.25
C ALA A 28 -8.59 -2.35 7.17
N TRP A 29 -9.53 -3.25 7.32
CA TRP A 29 -10.00 -4.12 6.28
C TRP A 29 -11.10 -3.41 5.50
N VAL A 30 -10.96 -3.34 4.20
CA VAL A 30 -11.87 -2.61 3.32
C VAL A 30 -12.49 -3.58 2.33
N GLU A 31 -13.82 -3.55 2.21
CA GLU A 31 -14.59 -4.39 1.29
C GLU A 31 -15.58 -3.53 0.47
N GLY A 32 -16.29 -4.20 -0.45
CA GLY A 32 -17.18 -3.50 -1.38
C GLY A 32 -16.41 -2.71 -2.42
N VAL A 33 -16.84 -1.48 -2.69
CA VAL A 33 -16.11 -0.51 -3.53
C VAL A 33 -15.25 0.47 -2.71
N GLY A 34 -15.04 0.18 -1.39
CA GLY A 34 -14.28 1.03 -0.47
C GLY A 34 -15.10 1.57 0.70
N GLU A 35 -16.40 1.30 0.73
CA GLU A 35 -17.35 1.82 1.74
C GLU A 35 -17.41 0.98 3.02
N GLN A 36 -17.06 -0.31 2.95
CA GLN A 36 -17.12 -1.21 4.09
C GLN A 36 -15.77 -1.23 4.79
N ILE A 37 -15.59 -0.37 5.77
CA ILE A 37 -14.33 -0.19 6.48
C ILE A 37 -14.44 -0.80 7.88
N ALA A 38 -13.66 -1.84 8.15
CA ALA A 38 -13.54 -2.48 9.47
C ALA A 38 -12.14 -2.27 10.04
N PRO A 39 -11.98 -1.51 11.12
CA PRO A 39 -10.66 -1.31 11.75
C PRO A 39 -10.03 -2.62 12.16
N ILE A 40 -8.74 -2.77 11.93
CA ILE A 40 -7.95 -3.93 12.33
C ILE A 40 -6.75 -3.50 13.18
N ARG A 41 -6.30 -4.41 14.05
CA ARG A 41 -5.06 -4.20 14.79
C ARG A 41 -3.92 -4.86 14.03
N VAL A 42 -2.84 -4.11 13.83
CA VAL A 42 -1.63 -4.60 13.19
C VAL A 42 -0.42 -4.30 14.07
N GLN A 43 0.62 -5.13 13.95
CA GLN A 43 1.92 -4.88 14.58
C GLN A 43 2.64 -3.75 13.84
N ASN A 44 3.62 -3.14 14.53
CA ASN A 44 4.52 -2.20 13.87
C ASN A 44 5.22 -2.89 12.70
N ALA A 45 5.36 -2.16 11.60
CA ALA A 45 6.02 -2.66 10.42
C ALA A 45 6.74 -1.53 9.69
N GLU A 46 7.83 -1.86 9.02
CA GLU A 46 8.60 -0.95 8.20
C GLU A 46 8.46 -1.35 6.73
N PHE A 47 8.32 -0.35 5.87
CA PHE A 47 8.14 -0.55 4.45
C PHE A 47 9.19 0.24 3.67
N LEU A 48 9.70 -0.38 2.63
CA LEU A 48 10.40 0.31 1.56
C LEU A 48 9.46 0.38 0.36
N VAL A 49 9.17 1.59 -0.11
CA VAL A 49 8.25 1.85 -1.24
C VAL A 49 9.05 2.47 -2.37
N ILE A 50 8.94 1.91 -3.57
CA ILE A 50 9.64 2.41 -4.77
C ILE A 50 8.62 2.69 -5.87
N VAL A 51 8.79 3.84 -6.54
CA VAL A 51 7.95 4.27 -7.65
C VAL A 51 8.83 4.56 -8.87
N PRO A 52 8.74 3.74 -9.94
CA PRO A 52 9.39 4.05 -11.20
C PRO A 52 8.71 5.24 -11.91
N PRO A 53 9.41 5.98 -12.78
CA PRO A 53 8.89 7.15 -13.48
C PRO A 53 7.99 6.75 -14.66
N VAL A 54 6.99 5.92 -14.41
CA VAL A 54 6.05 5.39 -15.41
C VAL A 54 4.62 5.51 -14.90
N HIS A 55 3.73 5.88 -15.82
CA HIS A 55 2.30 5.91 -15.53
C HIS A 55 1.64 4.59 -15.94
N VAL A 56 0.83 4.03 -15.03
CA VAL A 56 0.00 2.85 -15.28
C VAL A 56 -1.47 3.28 -15.31
N SER A 57 -2.13 3.06 -16.45
CA SER A 57 -3.55 3.38 -16.58
C SER A 57 -4.40 2.35 -15.86
N THR A 58 -5.04 2.75 -14.77
CA THR A 58 -5.97 1.90 -14.01
C THR A 58 -7.08 1.33 -14.90
N ALA A 59 -7.64 2.16 -15.79
CA ALA A 59 -8.71 1.72 -16.71
C ALA A 59 -8.20 0.65 -17.68
N ALA A 60 -6.97 0.80 -18.21
CA ALA A 60 -6.37 -0.19 -19.11
C ALA A 60 -6.15 -1.52 -18.39
N ILE A 61 -5.64 -1.50 -17.17
CA ILE A 61 -5.42 -2.74 -16.38
C ILE A 61 -6.74 -3.44 -16.07
N PHE A 62 -7.76 -2.70 -15.64
CA PHE A 62 -9.08 -3.30 -15.38
C PHE A 62 -9.79 -3.81 -16.63
N SER A 63 -9.46 -3.30 -17.80
CA SER A 63 -10.00 -3.77 -19.09
C SER A 63 -9.21 -4.94 -19.70
N ASP A 64 -8.04 -5.26 -19.15
CA ASP A 64 -7.18 -6.31 -19.72
C ASP A 64 -7.84 -7.70 -19.64
N PRO A 65 -7.88 -8.46 -20.75
CA PRO A 65 -8.46 -9.81 -20.76
C PRO A 65 -7.68 -10.83 -19.93
N LYS A 66 -6.39 -10.57 -19.64
CA LYS A 66 -5.56 -11.42 -18.79
C LYS A 66 -5.77 -11.17 -17.31
N LEU A 67 -6.53 -10.11 -16.94
CA LEU A 67 -6.82 -9.84 -15.54
C LEU A 67 -7.71 -10.95 -14.97
N THR A 68 -7.19 -11.66 -13.97
CA THR A 68 -7.96 -12.69 -13.27
C THR A 68 -9.07 -12.03 -12.46
N ARG A 69 -10.31 -12.38 -12.80
CA ARG A 69 -11.52 -11.94 -12.11
C ARG A 69 -12.13 -13.12 -11.37
N ASN A 70 -13.00 -12.84 -10.42
CA ASN A 70 -13.78 -13.85 -9.69
C ASN A 70 -12.91 -14.84 -8.88
N GLN A 71 -11.77 -14.41 -8.38
CA GLN A 71 -11.06 -15.23 -7.40
C GLN A 71 -11.84 -15.29 -6.08
N PRO A 72 -11.74 -16.40 -5.33
CA PRO A 72 -12.29 -16.47 -3.99
C PRO A 72 -11.75 -15.32 -3.13
N LEU A 73 -12.63 -14.58 -2.47
CA LEU A 73 -12.23 -13.51 -1.57
C LEU A 73 -11.39 -14.09 -0.43
N THR A 74 -10.26 -13.47 -0.16
CA THR A 74 -9.47 -13.75 1.03
C THR A 74 -10.28 -13.35 2.27
N LYS A 75 -10.58 -14.31 3.13
CA LYS A 75 -11.38 -14.02 4.32
C LYS A 75 -10.54 -13.25 5.34
N MET A 76 -11.05 -12.11 5.81
CA MET A 76 -10.45 -11.28 6.86
C MET A 76 -10.00 -12.09 8.08
N SER A 77 -10.80 -13.07 8.51
CA SER A 77 -10.54 -13.87 9.72
C SER A 77 -9.24 -14.67 9.71
N ALA A 78 -8.71 -15.00 8.54
CA ALA A 78 -7.46 -15.76 8.42
C ALA A 78 -6.22 -14.86 8.52
N LEU A 79 -6.28 -13.64 7.96
CA LEU A 79 -5.14 -12.72 7.86
C LEU A 79 -5.03 -11.76 9.05
N SER A 80 -6.16 -11.32 9.61
CA SER A 80 -6.17 -10.27 10.65
C SER A 80 -5.91 -10.79 12.07
N ARG A 81 -5.95 -12.10 12.31
CA ARG A 81 -5.81 -12.67 13.67
C ARG A 81 -4.40 -12.50 14.23
N SER A 82 -3.37 -12.61 13.41
CA SER A 82 -1.98 -12.49 13.88
C SER A 82 -1.55 -11.04 14.06
N GLY A 83 -2.17 -10.10 13.36
CA GLY A 83 -1.72 -8.71 13.25
C GLY A 83 -0.33 -8.56 12.63
N ASN A 84 0.27 -9.65 12.17
CA ASN A 84 1.60 -9.66 11.55
C ASN A 84 1.51 -9.14 10.12
N VAL A 85 1.99 -7.92 9.90
CA VAL A 85 1.90 -7.24 8.60
C VAL A 85 2.69 -7.96 7.52
N ALA A 86 3.86 -8.51 7.83
CA ALA A 86 4.67 -9.24 6.86
C ALA A 86 3.94 -10.51 6.36
N GLU A 87 3.29 -11.23 7.29
CA GLU A 87 2.47 -12.41 6.96
C GLU A 87 1.23 -12.00 6.14
N MET A 88 0.55 -10.92 6.52
CA MET A 88 -0.60 -10.39 5.79
C MET A 88 -0.22 -10.03 4.36
N VAL A 89 0.87 -9.29 4.16
CA VAL A 89 1.39 -8.89 2.85
C VAL A 89 1.83 -10.10 2.04
N ALA A 90 2.49 -11.07 2.66
CA ALA A 90 2.93 -12.28 1.97
C ALA A 90 1.78 -13.13 1.42
N ASN A 91 0.64 -13.15 2.11
CA ASN A 91 -0.55 -13.92 1.75
C ASN A 91 -1.60 -13.10 0.96
N ALA A 92 -1.45 -11.78 0.87
CA ALA A 92 -2.33 -10.95 0.06
C ALA A 92 -2.16 -11.25 -1.43
N LEU A 93 -3.25 -11.16 -2.18
CA LEU A 93 -3.24 -11.30 -3.64
C LEU A 93 -3.53 -9.93 -4.26
N ASN A 94 -2.82 -9.63 -5.35
CA ASN A 94 -3.12 -8.49 -6.20
C ASN A 94 -3.22 -9.00 -7.65
N ASN A 95 -4.43 -9.11 -8.15
CA ASN A 95 -4.70 -9.64 -9.50
C ASN A 95 -4.10 -8.77 -10.61
N CYS A 96 -3.92 -7.46 -10.34
CA CYS A 96 -3.32 -6.53 -11.30
C CYS A 96 -1.80 -6.75 -11.44
N GLU A 97 -1.13 -7.31 -10.44
CA GLU A 97 0.33 -7.42 -10.37
C GLU A 97 0.93 -8.19 -11.57
N ALA A 98 0.35 -9.35 -11.91
CA ALA A 98 0.86 -10.15 -13.02
C ALA A 98 0.68 -9.45 -14.38
N VAL A 99 -0.44 -8.76 -14.57
CA VAL A 99 -0.73 -8.00 -15.79
C VAL A 99 0.26 -6.84 -15.94
N VAL A 100 0.38 -6.01 -14.90
CA VAL A 100 1.27 -4.84 -14.93
C VAL A 100 2.71 -5.25 -15.15
N ARG A 101 3.22 -6.25 -14.44
CA ARG A 101 4.60 -6.74 -14.61
C ARG A 101 4.87 -7.26 -16.03
N SER A 102 3.87 -7.81 -16.71
CA SER A 102 4.02 -8.29 -18.08
C SER A 102 4.00 -7.17 -19.13
N GLN A 103 3.40 -6.02 -18.82
CA GLN A 103 3.21 -4.92 -19.75
C GLN A 103 4.13 -3.72 -19.50
N VAL A 104 4.65 -3.58 -18.27
CA VAL A 104 5.42 -2.43 -17.81
C VAL A 104 6.77 -2.91 -17.28
N PRO A 105 7.79 -3.00 -18.16
CA PRO A 105 9.11 -3.50 -17.79
C PRO A 105 9.74 -2.77 -16.60
N GLU A 106 9.53 -1.46 -16.48
CA GLU A 106 10.05 -0.65 -15.38
C GLU A 106 9.50 -1.11 -14.02
N VAL A 107 8.24 -1.52 -13.96
CA VAL A 107 7.66 -2.08 -12.74
C VAL A 107 8.26 -3.45 -12.45
N ALA A 108 8.46 -4.28 -13.47
CA ALA A 108 9.10 -5.58 -13.30
C ALA A 108 10.54 -5.46 -12.77
N GLU A 109 11.32 -4.47 -13.26
CA GLU A 109 12.67 -4.18 -12.76
C GLU A 109 12.66 -3.78 -11.28
N VAL A 110 11.70 -2.97 -10.85
CA VAL A 110 11.54 -2.60 -9.42
C VAL A 110 11.24 -3.85 -8.58
N PHE A 111 10.36 -4.73 -9.06
CA PHE A 111 10.13 -6.02 -8.39
C PHE A 111 11.40 -6.83 -8.22
N ASP A 112 12.20 -6.95 -9.29
CA ASP A 112 13.43 -7.75 -9.25
C ASP A 112 14.46 -7.15 -8.29
N TRP A 113 14.59 -5.83 -8.27
CA TRP A 113 15.48 -5.13 -7.35
C TRP A 113 15.04 -5.30 -5.88
N LEU A 114 13.74 -5.16 -5.59
CA LEU A 114 13.21 -5.28 -4.24
C LEU A 114 13.27 -6.69 -3.65
N LYS A 115 13.46 -7.74 -4.47
CA LYS A 115 13.63 -9.13 -3.98
C LYS A 115 14.81 -9.30 -3.03
N GLU A 116 15.82 -8.44 -3.13
CA GLU A 116 16.97 -8.45 -2.20
C GLU A 116 16.54 -8.12 -0.76
N PHE A 117 15.47 -7.34 -0.60
CA PHE A 117 15.04 -6.82 0.71
C PHE A 117 13.82 -7.55 1.29
N GLY A 118 13.21 -8.45 0.53
CA GLY A 118 12.06 -9.23 0.97
C GLY A 118 11.14 -9.65 -0.18
N ARG A 119 9.86 -9.85 0.12
CA ARG A 119 8.85 -10.22 -0.87
C ARG A 119 8.13 -8.98 -1.41
N PRO A 120 8.41 -8.53 -2.64
CA PRO A 120 7.79 -7.32 -3.18
C PRO A 120 6.32 -7.53 -3.50
N ARG A 121 5.54 -6.46 -3.36
CA ARG A 121 4.13 -6.39 -3.72
C ARG A 121 3.83 -5.05 -4.40
N MET A 122 2.88 -5.05 -5.31
CA MET A 122 2.41 -3.83 -5.95
C MET A 122 1.22 -3.25 -5.19
N SER A 123 1.18 -1.94 -5.03
CA SER A 123 0.05 -1.22 -4.47
C SER A 123 -0.98 -0.94 -5.56
N GLY A 124 -2.21 -1.38 -5.36
CA GLY A 124 -3.33 -1.15 -6.28
C GLY A 124 -3.00 -1.62 -7.71
N THR A 125 -3.18 -0.73 -8.68
CA THR A 125 -2.84 -0.94 -10.09
C THR A 125 -1.41 -0.51 -10.45
N GLY A 126 -0.58 -0.16 -9.45
CA GLY A 126 0.79 0.33 -9.68
C GLY A 126 0.81 1.85 -9.94
N SER A 127 1.94 2.41 -10.25
CA SER A 127 3.28 1.82 -10.47
C SER A 127 4.07 1.54 -9.18
N ALA A 128 3.55 1.95 -8.01
CA ALA A 128 4.23 1.77 -6.74
C ALA A 128 4.38 0.28 -6.36
N VAL A 129 5.61 -0.11 -6.02
CA VAL A 129 5.95 -1.44 -5.50
C VAL A 129 6.55 -1.27 -4.11
N PHE A 130 6.22 -2.15 -3.19
CA PHE A 130 6.70 -2.08 -1.82
C PHE A 130 7.14 -3.44 -1.30
N VAL A 131 7.92 -3.42 -0.24
CA VAL A 131 8.33 -4.59 0.52
C VAL A 131 8.29 -4.26 2.01
N VAL A 132 7.90 -5.24 2.83
CA VAL A 132 8.08 -5.16 4.29
C VAL A 132 9.52 -5.50 4.59
N VAL A 133 10.20 -4.63 5.33
CA VAL A 133 11.61 -4.81 5.74
C VAL A 133 11.72 -5.01 7.24
N ASP A 134 12.79 -5.65 7.70
CA ASP A 134 12.98 -6.01 9.09
C ASP A 134 13.07 -4.78 10.02
N ASN A 135 13.68 -3.71 9.53
CA ASN A 135 13.87 -2.47 10.30
C ASN A 135 14.20 -1.27 9.41
N ALA A 136 14.20 -0.09 10.02
CA ALA A 136 14.50 1.17 9.34
C ALA A 136 15.92 1.24 8.75
N ALA A 137 16.91 0.54 9.33
CA ALA A 137 18.27 0.55 8.82
C ALA A 137 18.38 -0.17 7.48
N VAL A 138 17.64 -1.27 7.29
CA VAL A 138 17.56 -1.97 6.00
C VAL A 138 16.94 -1.05 4.95
N ALA A 139 15.87 -0.34 5.27
CA ALA A 139 15.27 0.62 4.35
C ALA A 139 16.23 1.76 3.99
N ALA A 140 16.96 2.31 4.97
CA ALA A 140 17.93 3.36 4.74
C ALA A 140 19.06 2.91 3.79
N THR A 141 19.67 1.75 4.06
CA THR A 141 20.71 1.16 3.19
C THR A 141 20.19 0.91 1.77
N ALA A 142 18.95 0.45 1.63
CA ALA A 142 18.33 0.26 0.32
C ALA A 142 18.18 1.61 -0.41
N LEU A 143 17.73 2.65 0.26
CA LEU A 143 17.56 3.98 -0.33
C LEU A 143 18.88 4.61 -0.77
N GLU A 144 19.99 4.39 -0.04
CA GLU A 144 21.31 4.81 -0.47
C GLU A 144 21.79 4.15 -1.79
N ARG A 145 21.29 2.95 -2.07
CA ARG A 145 21.60 2.17 -3.27
C ARG A 145 20.54 2.31 -4.37
N LEU A 146 19.54 3.15 -4.15
CA LEU A 146 18.41 3.31 -5.07
C LEU A 146 18.89 3.88 -6.41
N PRO A 147 18.56 3.24 -7.56
CA PRO A 147 18.83 3.82 -8.86
C PRO A 147 18.22 5.21 -9.01
N ALA A 148 18.97 6.19 -9.48
CA ALA A 148 18.58 7.61 -9.58
C ALA A 148 17.30 7.85 -10.41
N ARG A 149 16.96 6.92 -11.30
CA ARG A 149 15.72 7.00 -12.09
C ARG A 149 14.45 6.68 -11.30
N TRP A 150 14.56 6.12 -10.08
CA TRP A 150 13.41 5.75 -9.24
C TRP A 150 13.27 6.68 -8.05
N ARG A 151 12.05 6.82 -7.56
CA ARG A 151 11.79 7.50 -6.29
C ARG A 151 11.52 6.46 -5.21
N GLY A 152 12.04 6.67 -4.01
CA GLY A 152 11.90 5.73 -2.92
C GLY A 152 11.58 6.39 -1.59
N TRP A 153 10.83 5.68 -0.75
CA TRP A 153 10.45 6.12 0.59
C TRP A 153 10.57 4.98 1.58
N HIS A 154 11.00 5.33 2.77
CA HIS A 154 10.82 4.52 3.95
C HIS A 154 9.57 4.98 4.69
N CYS A 155 8.66 4.06 4.97
CA CYS A 155 7.41 4.31 5.68
C CYS A 155 7.24 3.31 6.82
N GLY A 156 6.69 3.74 7.95
CA GLY A 156 6.42 2.87 9.09
C GLY A 156 4.95 2.88 9.49
N ILE A 157 4.39 1.70 9.78
CA ILE A 157 3.15 1.60 10.54
C ILE A 157 3.50 1.57 12.02
N ARG A 158 2.81 2.40 12.81
CA ARG A 158 2.89 2.37 14.27
C ARG A 158 1.52 2.00 14.84
N SER A 159 1.48 1.01 15.71
CA SER A 159 0.27 0.65 16.42
C SER A 159 -0.03 1.70 17.50
N GLY A 160 -1.18 2.35 17.41
CA GLY A 160 -1.66 3.34 18.36
C GLY A 160 -2.81 4.14 17.75
N SER A 161 -3.84 4.44 18.53
CA SER A 161 -4.94 5.28 18.06
C SER A 161 -4.42 6.68 17.74
N ARG A 162 -4.56 7.08 16.50
CA ARG A 162 -4.27 8.43 16.05
C ARG A 162 -5.44 9.35 16.49
N ARG A 163 -5.18 10.35 17.30
CA ARG A 163 -6.08 11.49 17.40
C ARG A 163 -5.69 12.49 16.31
N LEU A 164 -6.68 13.10 15.68
CA LEU A 164 -6.49 14.12 14.62
C LEU A 164 -5.61 15.31 15.07
N ASP A 165 -5.37 15.45 16.39
CA ASP A 165 -4.56 16.52 16.97
C ASP A 165 -3.03 16.21 16.97
N ASP A 166 -2.62 14.98 16.64
CA ASP A 166 -1.21 14.55 16.68
C ASP A 166 -0.51 14.63 15.30
N ASP A 167 -0.97 15.47 14.41
CA ASP A 167 -0.70 15.48 12.96
C ASP A 167 0.74 15.79 12.53
N ARG A 168 1.71 15.86 13.42
CA ARG A 168 3.10 16.17 13.03
C ARG A 168 4.17 15.15 13.40
N ALA A 169 3.85 14.10 14.15
CA ALA A 169 4.91 13.30 14.79
C ALA A 169 5.09 11.85 14.31
N ASN A 170 4.19 11.25 13.50
CA ASN A 170 4.19 9.78 13.34
C ASN A 170 4.26 9.21 11.92
N LEU A 171 4.40 10.03 10.90
CA LEU A 171 4.83 9.59 9.58
C LEU A 171 6.29 10.01 9.38
N SER A 172 7.23 9.17 9.73
CA SER A 172 8.60 9.33 9.28
C SER A 172 8.67 8.90 7.82
N VAL A 173 8.27 9.77 6.92
CA VAL A 173 8.55 9.64 5.49
C VAL A 173 9.91 10.29 5.28
N ARG A 174 10.93 9.51 4.97
CA ARG A 174 12.19 10.03 4.43
C ARG A 174 12.14 9.87 2.92
N GLU A 175 11.96 10.97 2.23
CA GLU A 175 12.20 11.07 0.79
C GLU A 175 13.70 11.36 0.61
N VAL A 176 14.39 10.54 -0.17
CA VAL A 176 15.74 10.89 -0.65
C VAL A 176 15.54 11.75 -1.89
N ARG A 177 15.79 13.06 -1.74
CA ARG A 177 15.92 13.99 -2.86
C ARG A 177 17.42 14.20 -3.11
N ASP A 178 17.78 14.21 -4.38
CA ASP A 178 19.07 14.74 -4.84
C ASP A 178 19.25 16.21 -4.45
#